data_cbb3b5994a21e4c9fa9e910699d7e35d
#
_entry.id   cbb3b5994a21e4c9fa9e910699d7e35d
#
_cell.length_a   1.000
_cell.length_b   1.000
_cell.length_c   1.000
_cell.angle_alpha   90.00
_cell.angle_beta   90.00
_cell.angle_gamma   90.00
#
_symmetry.space_group_name_H-M   'P 1'
#
loop_
_entity.id
_entity.type
_entity.pdbx_description
1 polymer ?
#
loop_
_entity_poly.entity_id
_entity_poly.type
_entity_poly.pdbx_seq_one_letter_code
_entity_poly.pdbx_strand_id
1 'polypeptide(L)'
;MNFNDRLTDLRRKRGLSQERLGYELGVSRQTVSKWELGQSYPDFQRLVLLSDYYEMSLDELVRGVDVGDVRALNESEKQISSIYADVERGKEAVSRAWRAFLVVGCVVLALFALVVAYGVSQGGLFVR
;
A
#
# COMPACT_ATOMS: atom_id res chain seq x y z
N MET A 1 14.99 14.61 6.12
CA MET A 1 15.35 16.03 5.88
C MET A 1 14.26 16.87 6.51
N ASN A 2 14.58 17.79 7.40
CA ASN A 2 13.59 18.67 8.00
C ASN A 2 13.31 19.90 7.09
N PHE A 3 12.28 20.69 7.44
CA PHE A 3 11.89 21.87 6.66
C PHE A 3 13.05 22.86 6.45
N ASN A 4 13.89 23.08 7.46
CA ASN A 4 14.96 24.07 7.43
C ASN A 4 16.04 23.70 6.42
N ASP A 5 16.46 22.45 6.41
CA ASP A 5 17.44 21.92 5.46
C ASP A 5 16.87 21.98 4.04
N ARG A 6 15.60 21.62 3.89
CA ARG A 6 14.91 21.65 2.61
C ARG A 6 14.79 23.05 2.03
N LEU A 7 14.41 24.03 2.86
CA LEU A 7 14.36 25.44 2.45
C LEU A 7 15.72 25.93 1.97
N THR A 8 16.77 25.59 2.70
CA THR A 8 18.16 25.92 2.34
C THR A 8 18.54 25.30 0.98
N ASP A 9 18.23 24.02 0.78
CA ASP A 9 18.53 23.31 -0.46
C ASP A 9 17.75 23.88 -1.65
N LEU A 10 16.46 24.14 -1.50
CA LEU A 10 15.62 24.74 -2.54
C LEU A 10 16.14 26.11 -2.97
N ARG A 11 16.49 26.94 -1.99
CA ARG A 11 17.07 28.27 -2.26
C ARG A 11 18.39 28.15 -3.03
N ARG A 12 19.29 27.28 -2.57
CA ARG A 12 20.61 27.07 -3.22
C ARG A 12 20.47 26.51 -4.61
N LYS A 13 19.58 25.55 -4.83
CA LYS A 13 19.31 24.97 -6.16
C LYS A 13 18.83 26.01 -7.16
N ARG A 14 18.10 27.02 -6.71
CA ARG A 14 17.71 28.18 -7.56
C ARG A 14 18.78 29.27 -7.63
N GLY A 15 19.92 29.11 -7.00
CA GLY A 15 21.00 30.11 -7.00
C GLY A 15 20.65 31.40 -6.26
N LEU A 16 19.68 31.35 -5.34
CA LEU A 16 19.21 32.55 -4.63
C LEU A 16 20.01 32.80 -3.37
N SER A 17 20.28 34.11 -3.09
CA SER A 17 20.73 34.56 -1.77
C SER A 17 19.56 34.56 -0.77
N GLN A 18 19.84 34.53 0.53
CA GLN A 18 18.83 34.70 1.57
C GLN A 18 18.09 36.05 1.44
N GLU A 19 18.81 37.09 1.02
CA GLU A 19 18.25 38.41 0.77
C GLU A 19 17.26 38.40 -0.41
N ARG A 20 17.61 37.73 -1.51
CA ARG A 20 16.74 37.62 -2.67
C ARG A 20 15.48 36.83 -2.36
N LEU A 21 15.58 35.71 -1.66
CA LEU A 21 14.43 34.96 -1.21
C LEU A 21 13.55 35.78 -0.24
N GLY A 22 14.17 36.53 0.66
CA GLY A 22 13.43 37.43 1.56
C GLY A 22 12.65 38.50 0.79
N TYR A 23 13.24 39.07 -0.25
CA TYR A 23 12.57 40.03 -1.11
C TYR A 23 11.33 39.44 -1.77
N GLU A 24 11.43 38.25 -2.33
CA GLU A 24 10.29 37.55 -2.98
C GLU A 24 9.14 37.23 -2.00
N LEU A 25 9.48 36.98 -0.74
CA LEU A 25 8.51 36.63 0.30
C LEU A 25 8.05 37.82 1.15
N GLY A 26 8.56 39.02 0.88
CA GLY A 26 8.26 40.23 1.68
C GLY A 26 8.76 40.15 3.12
N VAL A 27 9.93 39.53 3.36
CA VAL A 27 10.57 39.41 4.66
C VAL A 27 12.04 39.80 4.59
N SER A 28 12.66 40.06 5.74
CA SER A 28 14.09 40.41 5.82
C SER A 28 14.98 39.18 5.57
N ARG A 29 16.23 39.43 5.14
CA ARG A 29 17.26 38.37 5.07
C ARG A 29 17.42 37.64 6.39
N GLN A 30 17.37 38.36 7.51
CA GLN A 30 17.51 37.81 8.87
C GLN A 30 16.39 36.81 9.18
N THR A 31 15.17 37.08 8.72
CA THR A 31 14.03 36.20 8.88
C THR A 31 14.25 34.87 8.11
N VAL A 32 14.71 34.96 6.86
CA VAL A 32 15.06 33.77 6.07
C VAL A 32 16.17 32.96 6.76
N SER A 33 17.22 33.65 7.25
CA SER A 33 18.31 33.01 7.99
C SER A 33 17.82 32.26 9.23
N LYS A 34 16.89 32.82 10.00
CA LYS A 34 16.31 32.18 11.19
C LYS A 34 15.50 30.94 10.81
N TRP A 35 14.77 30.96 9.69
CA TRP A 35 14.06 29.80 9.19
C TRP A 35 15.01 28.67 8.79
N GLU A 36 16.07 28.98 8.07
CA GLU A 36 17.09 28.01 7.66
C GLU A 36 17.88 27.41 8.83
N LEU A 37 18.03 28.18 9.92
CA LEU A 37 18.68 27.71 11.14
C LEU A 37 17.72 27.00 12.13
N GLY A 38 16.43 26.93 11.81
CA GLY A 38 15.44 26.34 12.70
C GLY A 38 15.12 27.16 13.96
N GLN A 39 15.52 28.42 13.99
CA GLN A 39 15.26 29.34 15.12
C GLN A 39 13.84 29.90 15.09
N SER A 40 13.20 29.90 13.94
CA SER A 40 11.80 30.27 13.75
C SER A 40 11.24 29.59 12.50
N TYR A 41 9.94 29.67 12.32
CA TYR A 41 9.25 29.10 11.17
C TYR A 41 8.42 30.16 10.45
N PRO A 42 8.21 30.03 9.12
CA PRO A 42 7.29 30.88 8.39
C PRO A 42 5.85 30.70 8.92
N ASP A 43 5.07 31.78 8.87
CA ASP A 43 3.63 31.68 9.07
C ASP A 43 2.96 30.95 7.88
N PHE A 44 1.68 30.61 8.04
CA PHE A 44 0.94 29.86 7.03
C PHE A 44 0.92 30.57 5.67
N GLN A 45 0.74 31.88 5.65
CA GLN A 45 0.71 32.64 4.38
C GLN A 45 2.05 32.54 3.64
N ARG A 46 3.14 32.61 4.36
CA ARG A 46 4.49 32.49 3.78
C ARG A 46 4.82 31.06 3.35
N LEU A 47 4.29 30.07 4.05
CA LEU A 47 4.38 28.66 3.59
C LEU A 47 3.64 28.46 2.27
N VAL A 48 2.46 29.05 2.10
CA VAL A 48 1.73 29.01 0.83
C VAL A 48 2.52 29.71 -0.28
N LEU A 49 3.06 30.91 -0.03
CA LEU A 49 3.90 31.63 -0.99
C LEU A 49 5.16 30.82 -1.38
N LEU A 50 5.79 30.15 -0.42
CA LEU A 50 6.93 29.25 -0.69
C LEU A 50 6.53 28.05 -1.56
N SER A 51 5.40 27.44 -1.25
CA SER A 51 4.82 26.34 -2.02
C SER A 51 4.59 26.75 -3.48
N ASP A 52 3.94 27.90 -3.69
CA ASP A 52 3.70 28.44 -5.03
C ASP A 52 5.02 28.83 -5.73
N TYR A 53 5.92 29.48 -5.03
CA TYR A 53 7.21 29.94 -5.57
C TYR A 53 8.09 28.76 -6.03
N TYR A 54 8.09 27.67 -5.29
CA TYR A 54 8.86 26.47 -5.63
C TYR A 54 8.06 25.45 -6.45
N GLU A 55 6.80 25.74 -6.78
CA GLU A 55 5.91 24.88 -7.56
C GLU A 55 5.78 23.46 -6.97
N MET A 56 5.63 23.38 -5.68
CA MET A 56 5.49 22.12 -4.94
C MET A 56 4.33 22.18 -3.94
N SER A 57 3.85 21.04 -3.49
CA SER A 57 2.81 20.99 -2.46
C SER A 57 3.34 21.41 -1.08
N LEU A 58 2.44 21.87 -0.21
CA LEU A 58 2.81 22.16 1.20
C LEU A 58 3.34 20.93 1.93
N ASP A 59 2.78 19.75 1.68
CA ASP A 59 3.27 18.50 2.25
C ASP A 59 4.69 18.18 1.79
N GLU A 60 4.96 18.36 0.52
CA GLU A 60 6.28 18.20 -0.05
C GLU A 60 7.27 19.23 0.53
N LEU A 61 6.86 20.48 0.65
CA LEU A 61 7.68 21.54 1.23
C LEU A 61 8.00 21.27 2.70
N VAL A 62 7.02 20.88 3.50
CA VAL A 62 7.14 20.77 4.96
C VAL A 62 7.70 19.42 5.40
N ARG A 63 7.22 18.32 4.80
CA ARG A 63 7.59 16.96 5.18
C ARG A 63 8.64 16.34 4.28
N GLY A 64 8.88 16.92 3.12
CA GLY A 64 9.78 16.35 2.14
C GLY A 64 9.24 15.09 1.45
N VAL A 65 7.95 14.85 1.54
CA VAL A 65 7.29 13.71 0.93
C VAL A 65 6.76 14.12 -0.44
N ASP A 66 7.23 13.49 -1.49
CA ASP A 66 6.67 13.67 -2.82
C ASP A 66 5.29 13.01 -2.87
N VAL A 67 4.30 13.75 -3.37
CA VAL A 67 2.93 13.23 -3.58
C VAL A 67 2.95 12.03 -4.56
N GLY A 68 3.90 12.01 -5.49
CA GLY A 68 4.14 10.89 -6.37
C GLY A 68 4.53 9.61 -5.62
N ASP A 69 5.41 9.72 -4.63
CA ASP A 69 5.85 8.60 -3.80
C ASP A 69 4.71 8.04 -2.95
N VAL A 70 3.85 8.92 -2.40
CA VAL A 70 2.66 8.50 -1.63
C VAL A 70 1.65 7.77 -2.53
N ARG A 71 1.46 8.23 -3.77
CA ARG A 71 0.60 7.53 -4.73
C ARG A 71 1.14 6.16 -5.10
N ALA A 72 2.44 6.06 -5.36
CA ALA A 72 3.10 4.79 -5.67
C ALA A 72 2.98 3.78 -4.51
N LEU A 73 3.13 4.24 -3.26
CA LEU A 73 2.91 3.42 -2.06
C LEU A 73 1.46 2.95 -1.96
N ASN A 74 0.49 3.83 -2.16
CA ASN A 74 -0.94 3.49 -2.11
C ASN A 74 -1.36 2.53 -3.24
N GLU A 75 -0.77 2.66 -4.44
CA GLU A 75 -1.01 1.74 -5.55
C GLU A 75 -0.40 0.36 -5.27
N SER A 76 0.77 0.30 -4.66
CA SER A 76 1.39 -0.96 -4.25
C SER A 76 0.59 -1.66 -3.15
N GLU A 77 0.05 -0.94 -2.17
CA GLU A 77 -0.86 -1.48 -1.15
C GLU A 77 -2.15 -2.04 -1.75
N LYS A 78 -2.73 -1.35 -2.74
CA LYS A 78 -3.90 -1.86 -3.48
C LYS A 78 -3.59 -3.14 -4.24
N GLN A 79 -2.44 -3.23 -4.90
CA GLN A 79 -2.01 -4.45 -5.58
C GLN A 79 -1.80 -5.60 -4.59
N ILE A 80 -1.17 -5.36 -3.46
CA ILE A 80 -0.97 -6.36 -2.42
C ILE A 80 -2.32 -6.84 -1.88
N SER A 81 -3.25 -5.94 -1.59
CA SER A 81 -4.58 -6.30 -1.10
C SER A 81 -5.39 -7.13 -2.10
N SER A 82 -5.26 -6.86 -3.41
CA SER A 82 -5.91 -7.66 -4.45
C SER A 82 -5.34 -9.08 -4.54
N ILE A 83 -4.03 -9.24 -4.37
CA ILE A 83 -3.37 -10.55 -4.35
C ILE A 83 -3.85 -11.38 -3.16
N TYR A 84 -3.97 -10.78 -1.98
CA TYR A 84 -4.52 -11.47 -0.81
C TYR A 84 -5.98 -11.89 -1.00
N ALA A 85 -6.81 -11.03 -1.61
CA ALA A 85 -8.20 -11.37 -1.92
C ALA A 85 -8.32 -12.55 -2.91
N ASP A 86 -7.43 -12.65 -3.89
CA ASP A 86 -7.40 -13.74 -4.85
C ASP A 86 -6.90 -15.06 -4.23
N VAL A 87 -5.95 -14.98 -3.30
CA VAL A 87 -5.47 -16.13 -2.52
C VAL A 87 -6.60 -16.69 -1.62
N GLU A 88 -7.37 -15.83 -0.98
CA GLU A 88 -8.52 -16.25 -0.16
C GLU A 88 -9.60 -16.93 -1.00
N ARG A 89 -9.96 -16.37 -2.16
CA ARG A 89 -10.89 -17.00 -3.11
C ARG A 89 -10.39 -18.36 -3.60
N GLY A 90 -9.07 -18.47 -3.84
CA GLY A 90 -8.45 -19.74 -4.22
C GLY A 90 -8.59 -20.82 -3.13
N LYS A 91 -8.41 -20.46 -1.85
CA LYS A 91 -8.59 -21.40 -0.73
C LYS A 91 -10.02 -21.92 -0.62
N GLU A 92 -11.02 -21.06 -0.82
CA GLU A 92 -12.42 -21.48 -0.78
C GLU A 92 -12.79 -22.39 -1.97
N ALA A 93 -12.25 -22.15 -3.15
CA ALA A 93 -12.45 -23.00 -4.32
C ALA A 93 -11.84 -24.39 -4.10
N VAL A 94 -10.62 -24.46 -3.57
CA VAL A 94 -9.94 -25.71 -3.23
C VAL A 94 -10.71 -26.48 -2.15
N SER A 95 -11.19 -25.80 -1.11
CA SER A 95 -11.96 -26.46 -0.03
C SER A 95 -13.30 -27.01 -0.51
N ARG A 96 -13.93 -26.35 -1.47
CA ARG A 96 -15.17 -26.84 -2.13
C ARG A 96 -14.89 -28.05 -3.01
N ALA A 97 -13.84 -28.01 -3.82
CA ALA A 97 -13.42 -29.14 -4.64
C ALA A 97 -13.04 -30.37 -3.80
N TRP A 98 -12.33 -30.14 -2.69
CA TRP A 98 -11.96 -31.21 -1.77
C TRP A 98 -13.17 -31.85 -1.10
N ARG A 99 -14.17 -31.07 -0.68
CA ARG A 99 -15.43 -31.59 -0.13
C ARG A 99 -16.23 -32.39 -1.17
N ALA A 100 -16.32 -31.91 -2.39
CA ALA A 100 -16.96 -32.64 -3.49
C ALA A 100 -16.25 -33.97 -3.76
N PHE A 101 -14.92 -33.99 -3.75
CA PHE A 101 -14.12 -35.20 -3.91
C PHE A 101 -14.37 -36.25 -2.81
N LEU A 102 -14.46 -35.80 -1.55
CA LEU A 102 -14.77 -36.65 -0.41
C LEU A 102 -16.18 -37.25 -0.52
N VAL A 103 -17.17 -36.46 -0.94
CA VAL A 103 -18.55 -36.93 -1.11
C VAL A 103 -18.62 -38.01 -2.23
N VAL A 104 -17.97 -37.75 -3.37
CA VAL A 104 -17.91 -38.72 -4.46
C VAL A 104 -17.20 -40.01 -4.02
N GLY A 105 -16.10 -39.90 -3.30
CA GLY A 105 -15.38 -41.04 -2.74
C GLY A 105 -16.25 -41.87 -1.77
N CYS A 106 -16.99 -41.22 -0.88
CA CYS A 106 -17.92 -41.90 0.02
C CYS A 106 -19.05 -42.62 -0.73
N VAL A 107 -19.61 -41.99 -1.77
CA VAL A 107 -20.68 -42.62 -2.60
C VAL A 107 -20.14 -43.86 -3.33
N VAL A 108 -18.95 -43.76 -3.90
CA VAL A 108 -18.30 -44.91 -4.59
C VAL A 108 -18.04 -46.05 -3.60
N LEU A 109 -17.53 -45.76 -2.41
CA LEU A 109 -17.30 -46.76 -1.37
C LEU A 109 -18.60 -47.41 -0.90
N ALA A 110 -19.69 -46.65 -0.74
CA ALA A 110 -21.00 -47.17 -0.37
C ALA A 110 -21.57 -48.09 -1.45
N LEU A 111 -21.46 -47.68 -2.72
CA LEU A 111 -21.89 -48.53 -3.84
C LEU A 111 -21.06 -49.82 -3.92
N PHE A 112 -19.75 -49.73 -3.74
CA PHE A 112 -18.89 -50.91 -3.70
C PHE A 112 -19.26 -51.88 -2.57
N ALA A 113 -19.52 -51.33 -1.38
CA ALA A 113 -19.98 -52.14 -0.24
C ALA A 113 -21.32 -52.84 -0.52
N LEU A 114 -22.27 -52.15 -1.18
CA LEU A 114 -23.54 -52.74 -1.60
C LEU A 114 -23.36 -53.86 -2.60
N VAL A 115 -22.48 -53.67 -3.58
CA VAL A 115 -22.19 -54.73 -4.58
C VAL A 115 -21.56 -55.95 -3.93
N VAL A 116 -20.61 -55.73 -3.00
CA VAL A 116 -20.00 -56.83 -2.25
C VAL A 116 -21.02 -57.55 -1.37
N ALA A 117 -21.85 -56.81 -0.66
CA ALA A 117 -22.90 -57.39 0.18
C ALA A 117 -23.93 -58.19 -0.63
N TYR A 118 -24.31 -57.66 -1.80
CA TYR A 118 -25.20 -58.38 -2.74
C TYR A 118 -24.54 -59.64 -3.27
N GLY A 119 -23.26 -59.57 -3.67
CA GLY A 119 -22.50 -60.73 -4.12
C GLY A 119 -22.35 -61.82 -3.05
N VAL A 120 -22.10 -61.44 -1.81
CA VAL A 120 -22.03 -62.37 -0.68
C VAL A 120 -23.41 -62.99 -0.37
N SER A 121 -24.50 -62.23 -0.50
CA SER A 121 -25.84 -62.70 -0.31
C SER A 121 -26.24 -63.73 -1.38
N GLN A 122 -25.81 -63.56 -2.62
CA GLN A 122 -26.04 -64.50 -3.71
C GLN A 122 -25.10 -65.74 -3.69
N GLY A 123 -23.84 -65.49 -3.20
CA GLY A 123 -22.83 -66.56 -3.12
C GLY A 123 -23.01 -67.54 -1.95
N GLY A 124 -23.86 -67.20 -0.97
CA GLY A 124 -24.21 -68.09 0.14
C GLY A 124 -25.02 -69.35 -0.24
N LEU A 125 -25.38 -69.47 -1.51
CA LEU A 125 -26.10 -70.67 -2.07
C LEU A 125 -25.17 -71.68 -2.72
N PHE A 126 -23.82 -71.45 -2.71
CA PHE A 126 -22.88 -72.35 -3.40
C PHE A 126 -21.73 -72.83 -2.50
N VAL A 127 -22.02 -73.15 -1.24
CA VAL A 127 -21.14 -73.99 -0.43
C VAL A 127 -21.89 -75.20 0.00
N ARG A 128 -21.82 -76.18 -0.84
CA ARG A 128 -22.04 -77.59 -0.48
C ARG A 128 -20.83 -78.36 -0.90
#